data_3ad0dc0119ef2f551340690f912d0ea4
#
_entry.id   3ad0dc0119ef2f551340690f912d0ea4
#
_cell.length_a   1.000
_cell.length_b   1.000
_cell.length_c   1.000
_cell.angle_alpha   90.00
_cell.angle_beta   90.00
_cell.angle_gamma   90.00
#
_symmetry.space_group_name_H-M   'P 1'
#
loop_
_entity.id
_entity.type
_entity.pdbx_description
1 polymer ?
#
loop_
_entity_poly.entity_id
_entity_poly.type
_entity_poly.pdbx_seq_one_letter_code
_entity_poly.pdbx_strand_id
1 'polypeptide(L)'
;MIDMDAIRSAYPLPAVAAKIVALRPAGKEWVACCPFHSDRSPSFTIFDGGRRFHCFGCGASGDVLDFVQRAFGVDLAGAARLLGGGMIPTCSQPGTIPPRPADRSGEALAIWNRSVPAAGTPAEAYLAFRGIHGPIPPDIRFLRLPCGNLGPAPCLIAAVRDVDGNVTGVQRIWLAQDGRGKAAVAKPKLSLGRVKGGAIRLGDPDGAGAVTVCEGPEDGLSLLAMLGGPVWVAAGASFLPHMQFPAEAGSVLIGADNDPAGAQAAQAAAHAFAARGLSVRIIRPLAGFKDFNDELRGALHHAA
;
A
#
# COMPACT_ATOMS: atom_id res chain seq x y z
N MET A 1 41.85 -2.74 18.84
CA MET A 1 40.70 -1.99 18.26
C MET A 1 39.93 -2.99 17.40
N ILE A 2 38.63 -3.13 17.59
CA ILE A 2 37.82 -4.10 16.81
C ILE A 2 37.62 -3.47 15.43
N ASP A 3 37.99 -4.18 14.36
CA ASP A 3 37.77 -3.73 12.99
C ASP A 3 36.32 -4.04 12.57
N MET A 4 35.50 -2.99 12.55
CA MET A 4 34.07 -3.08 12.24
C MET A 4 33.81 -3.41 10.76
N ASP A 5 34.69 -3.02 9.86
CA ASP A 5 34.53 -3.28 8.43
C ASP A 5 34.91 -4.74 8.10
N ALA A 6 35.92 -5.28 8.81
CA ALA A 6 36.23 -6.69 8.75
C ALA A 6 35.05 -7.54 9.24
N ILE A 7 34.36 -7.13 10.31
CA ILE A 7 33.14 -7.80 10.81
C ILE A 7 32.00 -7.73 9.78
N ARG A 8 31.70 -6.56 9.21
CA ARG A 8 30.68 -6.42 8.18
C ARG A 8 30.94 -7.35 6.98
N SER A 9 32.19 -7.47 6.59
CA SER A 9 32.58 -8.33 5.47
C SER A 9 32.53 -9.81 5.80
N ALA A 10 32.90 -10.20 7.01
CA ALA A 10 32.97 -11.61 7.46
C ALA A 10 31.58 -12.19 7.79
N TYR A 11 30.58 -11.33 8.12
CA TYR A 11 29.27 -11.78 8.58
C TYR A 11 28.15 -11.21 7.69
N PRO A 12 27.86 -11.82 6.52
CA PRO A 12 26.79 -11.38 5.64
C PRO A 12 25.43 -11.34 6.38
N LEU A 13 24.74 -10.22 6.30
CA LEU A 13 23.49 -10.02 7.02
C LEU A 13 22.42 -11.11 6.76
N PRO A 14 22.25 -11.64 5.54
CA PRO A 14 21.28 -12.73 5.32
C PRO A 14 21.62 -13.99 6.12
N ALA A 15 22.89 -14.35 6.24
CA ALA A 15 23.33 -15.53 7.02
C ALA A 15 23.10 -15.34 8.52
N VAL A 16 23.29 -14.12 9.02
CA VAL A 16 23.06 -13.77 10.43
C VAL A 16 21.55 -13.70 10.71
N ALA A 17 20.78 -13.02 9.89
CA ALA A 17 19.35 -12.87 10.06
C ALA A 17 18.59 -14.20 9.92
N ALA A 18 19.03 -15.11 9.06
CA ALA A 18 18.43 -16.44 8.91
C ALA A 18 18.46 -17.31 10.19
N LYS A 19 19.32 -16.97 11.16
CA LYS A 19 19.34 -17.63 12.48
C LYS A 19 18.21 -17.15 13.40
N ILE A 20 17.59 -16.01 13.09
CA ILE A 20 16.60 -15.32 13.95
C ILE A 20 15.24 -15.29 13.29
N VAL A 21 15.20 -15.07 11.96
CA VAL A 21 13.95 -14.97 11.19
C VAL A 21 13.97 -15.87 9.97
N ALA A 22 12.80 -16.32 9.55
CA ALA A 22 12.65 -17.12 8.34
C ALA A 22 12.74 -16.21 7.11
N LEU A 23 13.94 -16.09 6.53
CA LEU A 23 14.17 -15.33 5.31
C LEU A 23 13.62 -16.05 4.07
N ARG A 24 13.03 -15.32 3.15
CA ARG A 24 12.61 -15.78 1.82
C ARG A 24 13.31 -14.98 0.74
N PRO A 25 13.83 -15.63 -0.32
CA PRO A 25 14.31 -14.91 -1.50
C PRO A 25 13.16 -14.12 -2.17
N ALA A 26 13.43 -12.90 -2.59
CA ALA A 26 12.53 -12.04 -3.34
C ALA A 26 13.33 -11.33 -4.45
N GLY A 27 13.58 -12.05 -5.55
CA GLY A 27 14.48 -11.58 -6.61
C GLY A 27 15.94 -11.52 -6.14
N LYS A 28 16.54 -10.32 -6.11
CA LYS A 28 17.90 -10.07 -5.62
C LYS A 28 17.94 -9.75 -4.11
N GLU A 29 16.81 -9.80 -3.43
CA GLU A 29 16.61 -9.40 -2.04
C GLU A 29 16.09 -10.57 -1.20
N TRP A 30 15.99 -10.36 0.11
CA TRP A 30 15.38 -11.31 1.05
C TRP A 30 14.33 -10.58 1.86
N VAL A 31 13.22 -11.27 2.15
CA VAL A 31 12.11 -10.73 2.95
C VAL A 31 11.74 -11.67 4.09
N ALA A 32 11.28 -11.09 5.20
CA ALA A 32 10.81 -11.82 6.38
C ALA A 32 9.76 -11.00 7.15
N CYS A 33 9.07 -11.64 8.10
CA CYS A 33 8.42 -10.92 9.19
C CYS A 33 9.51 -10.27 10.07
N CYS A 34 9.27 -9.03 10.50
CA CYS A 34 10.26 -8.27 11.25
C CYS A 34 10.45 -8.85 12.66
N PRO A 35 11.70 -9.04 13.14
CA PRO A 35 11.96 -9.51 14.50
C PRO A 35 11.82 -8.40 15.56
N PHE A 36 11.66 -7.14 15.15
CA PHE A 36 11.72 -5.98 16.04
C PHE A 36 10.34 -5.45 16.45
N HIS A 37 9.25 -5.96 15.85
CA HIS A 37 7.87 -5.63 16.22
C HIS A 37 6.95 -6.80 15.90
N SER A 38 5.74 -6.78 16.44
CA SER A 38 4.71 -7.78 16.10
C SER A 38 4.29 -7.65 14.63
N ASP A 39 4.76 -8.55 13.79
CA ASP A 39 4.60 -8.53 12.34
C ASP A 39 3.88 -9.79 11.86
N ARG A 40 2.76 -9.62 11.14
CA ARG A 40 1.95 -10.71 10.58
C ARG A 40 2.09 -10.85 9.06
N SER A 41 2.79 -9.90 8.43
CA SER A 41 3.07 -9.93 6.98
C SER A 41 4.49 -9.40 6.75
N PRO A 42 5.28 -10.04 5.88
CA PRO A 42 6.68 -9.69 5.68
C PRO A 42 6.86 -8.21 5.36
N SER A 43 7.43 -7.47 6.31
CA SER A 43 7.76 -6.05 6.19
C SER A 43 9.27 -5.77 6.30
N PHE A 44 10.05 -6.78 6.65
CA PHE A 44 11.51 -6.70 6.76
C PHE A 44 12.15 -7.15 5.46
N THR A 45 13.01 -6.31 4.89
CA THR A 45 13.71 -6.59 3.64
C THR A 45 15.21 -6.43 3.82
N ILE A 46 16.00 -7.37 3.29
CA ILE A 46 17.45 -7.25 3.15
C ILE A 46 17.77 -7.01 1.67
N PHE A 47 18.49 -5.94 1.39
CA PHE A 47 18.82 -5.45 0.05
C PHE A 47 20.30 -5.08 -0.08
N ASP A 48 20.69 -4.41 -1.16
CA ASP A 48 22.08 -3.99 -1.44
C ASP A 48 23.06 -5.16 -1.37
N GLY A 49 22.74 -6.26 -2.08
CA GLY A 49 23.59 -7.46 -2.07
C GLY A 49 23.69 -8.15 -0.71
N GLY A 50 22.74 -7.94 0.17
CA GLY A 50 22.74 -8.53 1.52
C GLY A 50 23.49 -7.72 2.56
N ARG A 51 23.78 -6.42 2.30
CA ARG A 51 24.54 -5.57 3.22
C ARG A 51 23.66 -4.72 4.13
N ARG A 52 22.43 -4.41 3.71
CA ARG A 52 21.52 -3.51 4.42
C ARG A 52 20.14 -4.13 4.61
N PHE A 53 19.47 -3.71 5.68
CA PHE A 53 18.06 -4.03 5.88
C PHE A 53 17.22 -2.78 6.09
N HIS A 54 15.93 -2.92 5.80
CA HIS A 54 14.88 -1.97 6.15
C HIS A 54 13.59 -2.71 6.49
N CYS A 55 12.91 -2.27 7.53
CA CYS A 55 11.56 -2.73 7.87
C CYS A 55 10.55 -1.64 7.53
N PHE A 56 9.66 -1.93 6.59
CA PHE A 56 8.60 -1.01 6.19
C PHE A 56 7.46 -0.89 7.21
N GLY A 57 7.44 -1.73 8.26
CA GLY A 57 6.46 -1.67 9.34
C GLY A 57 6.87 -0.76 10.49
N CYS A 58 8.10 -0.91 11.00
CA CYS A 58 8.58 -0.14 12.16
C CYS A 58 9.71 0.85 11.84
N GLY A 59 10.14 0.96 10.59
CA GLY A 59 11.23 1.86 10.17
C GLY A 59 12.64 1.44 10.59
N ALA A 60 12.81 0.28 11.24
CA ALA A 60 14.14 -0.23 11.61
C ALA A 60 14.99 -0.45 10.35
N SER A 61 16.21 0.08 10.34
CA SER A 61 17.12 -0.06 9.21
C SER A 61 18.57 -0.08 9.70
N GLY A 62 19.48 -0.58 8.84
CA GLY A 62 20.90 -0.60 9.16
C GLY A 62 21.66 -1.70 8.43
N ASP A 63 22.82 -2.05 8.99
CA ASP A 63 23.67 -3.16 8.55
C ASP A 63 23.60 -4.36 9.51
N VAL A 64 24.53 -5.32 9.40
CA VAL A 64 24.57 -6.52 10.24
C VAL A 64 24.81 -6.19 11.72
N LEU A 65 25.59 -5.15 12.02
CA LEU A 65 25.86 -4.72 13.40
C LEU A 65 24.58 -4.09 13.99
N ASP A 66 23.91 -3.21 13.26
CA ASP A 66 22.64 -2.60 13.67
C ASP A 66 21.56 -3.67 13.90
N PHE A 67 21.54 -4.70 13.05
CA PHE A 67 20.61 -5.82 13.19
C PHE A 67 20.86 -6.57 14.51
N VAL A 68 22.10 -6.92 14.81
CA VAL A 68 22.47 -7.65 16.04
C VAL A 68 22.23 -6.79 17.28
N GLN A 69 22.58 -5.50 17.24
CA GLN A 69 22.30 -4.57 18.35
C GLN A 69 20.81 -4.58 18.70
N ARG A 70 19.94 -4.46 17.72
CA ARG A 70 18.49 -4.43 17.92
C ARG A 70 17.93 -5.79 18.34
N ALA A 71 18.40 -6.88 17.73
CA ALA A 71 17.91 -8.22 18.01
C ALA A 71 18.23 -8.71 19.42
N PHE A 72 19.37 -8.29 19.97
CA PHE A 72 19.85 -8.76 21.27
C PHE A 72 19.92 -7.68 22.36
N GLY A 73 19.55 -6.44 22.02
CA GLY A 73 19.56 -5.33 22.98
C GLY A 73 20.97 -4.97 23.50
N VAL A 74 21.98 -5.10 22.64
CA VAL A 74 23.38 -4.86 22.98
C VAL A 74 23.91 -3.58 22.31
N ASP A 75 24.99 -3.05 22.83
CA ASP A 75 25.72 -1.95 22.18
C ASP A 75 26.57 -2.44 20.99
N LEU A 76 27.21 -1.54 20.27
CA LEU A 76 28.01 -1.85 19.09
C LEU A 76 29.16 -2.81 19.42
N ALA A 77 29.82 -2.64 20.56
CA ALA A 77 30.90 -3.51 21.01
C ALA A 77 30.37 -4.91 21.37
N GLY A 78 29.18 -4.99 21.96
CA GLY A 78 28.47 -6.23 22.23
C GLY A 78 28.08 -6.97 20.95
N ALA A 79 27.55 -6.26 19.97
CA ALA A 79 27.22 -6.84 18.66
C ALA A 79 28.46 -7.40 17.95
N ALA A 80 29.57 -6.67 17.98
CA ALA A 80 30.84 -7.13 17.41
C ALA A 80 31.38 -8.37 18.11
N ARG A 81 31.27 -8.47 19.44
CA ARG A 81 31.67 -9.67 20.22
C ARG A 81 30.78 -10.86 19.90
N LEU A 82 29.46 -10.68 19.81
CA LEU A 82 28.53 -11.76 19.47
C LEU A 82 28.81 -12.33 18.08
N LEU A 83 29.10 -11.49 17.12
CA LEU A 83 29.48 -11.89 15.77
C LEU A 83 30.83 -12.62 15.79
N GLY A 84 31.88 -11.98 16.31
CA GLY A 84 33.27 -12.50 16.32
C GLY A 84 33.44 -13.74 17.19
N GLY A 85 32.63 -13.93 18.25
CA GLY A 85 32.64 -15.11 19.10
C GLY A 85 31.83 -16.30 18.57
N GLY A 86 31.17 -16.18 17.44
CA GLY A 86 30.33 -17.24 16.87
C GLY A 86 29.06 -17.59 17.67
N MET A 87 28.77 -16.80 18.72
CA MET A 87 27.68 -17.05 19.67
C MET A 87 26.40 -16.27 19.32
N ILE A 88 25.96 -16.33 18.07
CA ILE A 88 24.61 -15.86 17.76
C ILE A 88 23.66 -16.99 18.13
N PRO A 89 22.79 -16.81 19.16
CA PRO A 89 21.81 -17.80 19.50
C PRO A 89 20.90 -18.07 18.30
N THR A 90 20.78 -19.32 17.91
CA THR A 90 19.72 -19.70 16.95
C THR A 90 18.40 -19.62 17.69
N CYS A 91 17.44 -18.89 17.12
CA CYS A 91 16.07 -19.00 17.59
C CYS A 91 15.61 -20.45 17.39
N SER A 92 15.25 -21.15 18.47
CA SER A 92 14.87 -22.57 18.47
C SER A 92 13.56 -22.85 17.73
N GLN A 93 12.90 -21.83 17.22
CA GLN A 93 11.82 -21.94 16.27
C GLN A 93 12.06 -20.93 15.14
N PRO A 94 12.53 -21.37 13.96
CA PRO A 94 12.32 -20.57 12.78
C PRO A 94 10.81 -20.36 12.72
N GLY A 95 10.39 -19.09 12.93
CA GLY A 95 8.99 -18.74 12.79
C GLY A 95 8.49 -19.36 11.50
N THR A 96 7.48 -20.23 11.61
CA THR A 96 6.87 -20.85 10.42
C THR A 96 6.57 -19.73 9.46
N ILE A 97 7.24 -19.72 8.30
CA ILE A 97 6.94 -18.75 7.25
C ILE A 97 5.46 -18.95 6.97
N PRO A 98 4.61 -17.96 7.22
CA PRO A 98 3.22 -18.12 6.84
C PRO A 98 3.24 -18.44 5.35
N PRO A 99 2.49 -19.46 4.89
CA PRO A 99 2.43 -19.80 3.48
C PRO A 99 2.10 -18.51 2.72
N ARG A 100 2.72 -18.34 1.55
CA ARG A 100 2.43 -17.18 0.68
C ARG A 100 0.90 -17.04 0.67
N PRO A 101 0.35 -15.88 1.01
CA PRO A 101 -1.11 -15.73 1.02
C PRO A 101 -1.67 -16.30 -0.26
N ALA A 102 -2.62 -17.21 -0.16
CA ALA A 102 -3.22 -17.83 -1.33
C ALA A 102 -3.71 -16.73 -2.27
N ASP A 103 -3.52 -16.92 -3.57
CA ASP A 103 -4.05 -15.98 -4.55
C ASP A 103 -5.59 -16.00 -4.45
N ARG A 104 -6.15 -14.91 -3.96
CA ARG A 104 -7.59 -14.74 -3.77
C ARG A 104 -8.22 -13.92 -4.90
N SER A 105 -7.57 -13.81 -6.05
CA SER A 105 -8.10 -13.07 -7.22
C SER A 105 -9.42 -13.68 -7.74
N GLY A 106 -9.57 -14.99 -7.66
CA GLY A 106 -10.85 -15.66 -7.99
C GLY A 106 -12.00 -15.24 -7.05
N GLU A 107 -11.74 -15.08 -5.76
CA GLU A 107 -12.76 -14.59 -4.81
C GLU A 107 -13.09 -13.11 -5.07
N ALA A 108 -12.08 -12.30 -5.38
CA ALA A 108 -12.27 -10.90 -5.74
C ALA A 108 -13.12 -10.76 -7.00
N LEU A 109 -12.84 -11.55 -8.03
CA LEU A 109 -13.62 -11.59 -9.26
C LEU A 109 -15.07 -12.06 -9.01
N ALA A 110 -15.27 -13.04 -8.15
CA ALA A 110 -16.62 -13.49 -7.77
C ALA A 110 -17.43 -12.38 -7.06
N ILE A 111 -16.80 -11.59 -6.20
CA ILE A 111 -17.43 -10.41 -5.57
C ILE A 111 -17.75 -9.36 -6.63
N TRP A 112 -16.82 -9.07 -7.52
CA TRP A 112 -17.02 -8.12 -8.61
C TRP A 112 -18.19 -8.50 -9.52
N ASN A 113 -18.24 -9.74 -9.95
CA ASN A 113 -19.30 -10.23 -10.85
C ASN A 113 -20.70 -10.23 -10.21
N ARG A 114 -20.78 -10.31 -8.88
CA ARG A 114 -22.04 -10.22 -8.12
C ARG A 114 -22.45 -8.80 -7.80
N SER A 115 -21.53 -7.83 -7.90
CA SER A 115 -21.79 -6.44 -7.57
C SER A 115 -22.65 -5.77 -8.65
N VAL A 116 -23.43 -4.79 -8.24
CA VAL A 116 -24.31 -3.99 -9.11
C VAL A 116 -23.78 -2.56 -9.25
N PRO A 117 -24.16 -1.80 -10.28
CA PRO A 117 -23.82 -0.38 -10.36
C PRO A 117 -24.14 0.36 -9.04
N ALA A 118 -23.32 1.33 -8.69
CA ALA A 118 -23.46 2.04 -7.42
C ALA A 118 -24.63 3.02 -7.38
N ALA A 119 -25.11 3.47 -8.54
CA ALA A 119 -26.25 4.38 -8.64
C ALA A 119 -27.53 3.80 -8.00
N GLY A 120 -28.26 4.61 -7.25
CA GLY A 120 -29.47 4.21 -6.52
C GLY A 120 -29.19 3.34 -5.26
N THR A 121 -27.94 3.18 -4.85
CA THR A 121 -27.55 2.33 -3.73
C THR A 121 -26.95 3.13 -2.56
N PRO A 122 -26.76 2.49 -1.37
CA PRO A 122 -26.00 3.11 -0.28
C PRO A 122 -24.59 3.56 -0.66
N ALA A 123 -23.97 3.02 -1.72
CA ALA A 123 -22.68 3.49 -2.20
C ALA A 123 -22.77 4.89 -2.81
N GLU A 124 -23.82 5.20 -3.59
CA GLU A 124 -24.06 6.55 -4.08
C GLU A 124 -24.33 7.52 -2.93
N ALA A 125 -25.17 7.13 -1.97
CA ALA A 125 -25.43 7.94 -0.77
C ALA A 125 -24.13 8.25 0.00
N TYR A 126 -23.21 7.27 0.08
CA TYR A 126 -21.90 7.46 0.68
C TYR A 126 -21.05 8.46 -0.09
N LEU A 127 -21.00 8.36 -1.41
CA LEU A 127 -20.25 9.29 -2.25
C LEU A 127 -20.80 10.71 -2.13
N ALA A 128 -22.14 10.88 -2.18
CA ALA A 128 -22.78 12.16 -1.95
C ALA A 128 -22.48 12.74 -0.56
N PHE A 129 -22.49 11.90 0.49
CA PHE A 129 -22.07 12.30 1.85
C PHE A 129 -20.61 12.76 1.90
N ARG A 130 -19.75 12.19 1.05
CA ARG A 130 -18.35 12.61 0.86
C ARG A 130 -18.19 13.81 -0.08
N GLY A 131 -19.27 14.46 -0.50
CA GLY A 131 -19.25 15.62 -1.41
C GLY A 131 -18.93 15.25 -2.85
N ILE A 132 -18.92 13.97 -3.19
CA ILE A 132 -18.64 13.45 -4.53
C ILE A 132 -19.96 13.29 -5.26
N HIS A 133 -20.17 14.14 -6.26
CA HIS A 133 -21.40 14.19 -7.07
C HIS A 133 -21.05 13.97 -8.55
N GLY A 134 -22.06 13.54 -9.34
CA GLY A 134 -21.91 13.31 -10.78
C GLY A 134 -21.88 11.84 -11.17
N PRO A 135 -21.47 11.52 -12.40
CA PRO A 135 -21.43 10.16 -12.89
C PRO A 135 -20.44 9.29 -12.08
N ILE A 136 -20.93 8.15 -11.61
CA ILE A 136 -20.08 7.21 -10.87
C ILE A 136 -19.35 6.32 -11.88
N PRO A 137 -18.01 6.25 -11.86
CA PRO A 137 -17.24 5.39 -12.75
C PRO A 137 -17.65 3.92 -12.65
N PRO A 138 -17.62 3.16 -13.78
CA PRO A 138 -18.09 1.76 -13.82
C PRO A 138 -17.30 0.81 -12.92
N ASP A 139 -16.06 1.17 -12.56
CA ASP A 139 -15.23 0.42 -11.62
C ASP A 139 -15.60 0.64 -10.13
N ILE A 140 -16.63 1.47 -9.87
CA ILE A 140 -17.22 1.66 -8.55
C ILE A 140 -18.62 1.02 -8.56
N ARG A 141 -18.79 -0.02 -7.74
CA ARG A 141 -20.02 -0.80 -7.64
C ARG A 141 -20.47 -0.97 -6.21
N PHE A 142 -21.57 -1.66 -6.03
CA PHE A 142 -22.19 -1.93 -4.74
C PHE A 142 -22.48 -3.42 -4.56
N LEU A 143 -22.28 -3.91 -3.33
CA LEU A 143 -22.74 -5.25 -2.88
C LEU A 143 -22.94 -5.23 -1.36
N ARG A 144 -23.87 -6.02 -0.84
CA ARG A 144 -23.91 -6.31 0.61
C ARG A 144 -23.00 -7.48 0.92
N LEU A 145 -22.05 -7.28 1.82
CA LEU A 145 -21.07 -8.29 2.22
C LEU A 145 -21.06 -8.50 3.74
N PRO A 146 -20.72 -9.70 4.21
CA PRO A 146 -20.49 -9.93 5.63
C PRO A 146 -19.47 -8.91 6.19
N CYS A 147 -19.80 -8.32 7.35
CA CYS A 147 -18.99 -7.31 8.03
C CYS A 147 -18.79 -7.67 9.49
N GLY A 148 -17.93 -8.64 9.78
CA GLY A 148 -17.70 -9.12 11.14
C GLY A 148 -19.00 -9.50 11.84
N ASN A 149 -19.21 -9.01 13.04
CA ASN A 149 -20.40 -9.28 13.86
C ASN A 149 -21.65 -8.46 13.45
N LEU A 150 -21.52 -7.54 12.49
CA LEU A 150 -22.65 -6.72 12.02
C LEU A 150 -23.54 -7.45 10.99
N GLY A 151 -23.15 -8.67 10.58
CA GLY A 151 -23.83 -9.37 9.49
C GLY A 151 -23.60 -8.72 8.11
N PRO A 152 -24.53 -8.93 7.15
CA PRO A 152 -24.42 -8.32 5.81
C PRO A 152 -24.62 -6.81 5.87
N ALA A 153 -23.56 -6.05 5.58
CA ALA A 153 -23.57 -4.58 5.56
C ALA A 153 -23.39 -4.05 4.13
N PRO A 154 -23.89 -2.83 3.84
CA PRO A 154 -23.62 -2.15 2.58
C PRO A 154 -22.12 -2.03 2.36
N CYS A 155 -21.68 -2.28 1.12
CA CYS A 155 -20.25 -2.21 0.78
C CYS A 155 -20.06 -1.60 -0.60
N LEU A 156 -19.26 -0.54 -0.69
CA LEU A 156 -18.74 -0.03 -1.94
C LEU A 156 -17.62 -0.97 -2.39
N ILE A 157 -17.70 -1.40 -3.64
CA ILE A 157 -16.75 -2.31 -4.29
C ILE A 157 -16.03 -1.53 -5.38
N ALA A 158 -14.73 -1.39 -5.27
CA ALA A 158 -13.90 -0.78 -6.32
C ALA A 158 -13.02 -1.86 -6.97
N ALA A 159 -13.12 -2.02 -8.29
CA ALA A 159 -12.35 -3.01 -9.04
C ALA A 159 -10.89 -2.59 -9.15
N VAL A 160 -9.97 -3.49 -8.81
CA VAL A 160 -8.54 -3.33 -9.10
C VAL A 160 -8.23 -4.10 -10.38
N ARG A 161 -7.75 -3.39 -11.40
CA ARG A 161 -7.39 -3.96 -12.70
C ARG A 161 -5.88 -4.00 -12.89
N ASP A 162 -5.41 -5.05 -13.55
CA ASP A 162 -4.03 -5.08 -14.06
C ASP A 162 -3.86 -4.20 -15.32
N VAL A 163 -2.64 -4.17 -15.88
CA VAL A 163 -2.34 -3.36 -17.07
C VAL A 163 -3.20 -3.74 -18.27
N ASP A 164 -3.59 -5.00 -18.38
CA ASP A 164 -4.42 -5.53 -19.48
C ASP A 164 -5.93 -5.28 -19.26
N GLY A 165 -6.32 -4.66 -18.13
CA GLY A 165 -7.70 -4.36 -17.80
C GLY A 165 -8.47 -5.47 -17.08
N ASN A 166 -7.83 -6.61 -16.77
CA ASN A 166 -8.47 -7.70 -16.05
C ASN A 166 -8.66 -7.36 -14.58
N VAL A 167 -9.81 -7.71 -14.00
CA VAL A 167 -10.05 -7.58 -12.56
C VAL A 167 -9.25 -8.64 -11.81
N THR A 168 -8.25 -8.19 -11.07
CA THR A 168 -7.35 -9.05 -10.27
C THR A 168 -7.59 -8.91 -8.77
N GLY A 169 -8.28 -7.85 -8.36
CA GLY A 169 -8.60 -7.58 -6.98
C GLY A 169 -9.79 -6.64 -6.84
N VAL A 170 -10.26 -6.47 -5.62
CA VAL A 170 -11.25 -5.46 -5.27
C VAL A 170 -10.84 -4.76 -3.97
N GLN A 171 -11.11 -3.47 -3.88
CA GLN A 171 -11.15 -2.79 -2.60
C GLN A 171 -12.60 -2.72 -2.12
N ARG A 172 -12.83 -3.11 -0.87
CA ARG A 172 -14.14 -3.17 -0.22
C ARG A 172 -14.18 -2.11 0.87
N ILE A 173 -15.18 -1.25 0.84
CA ILE A 173 -15.42 -0.23 1.86
C ILE A 173 -16.80 -0.49 2.43
N TRP A 174 -16.84 -1.04 3.65
CA TRP A 174 -18.11 -1.24 4.35
C TRP A 174 -18.65 0.09 4.86
N LEU A 175 -19.92 0.30 4.60
CA LEU A 175 -20.63 1.54 4.84
C LEU A 175 -21.59 1.40 6.02
N ALA A 176 -21.93 2.52 6.64
CA ALA A 176 -23.08 2.60 7.52
C ALA A 176 -24.37 2.24 6.76
N GLN A 177 -25.40 1.76 7.44
CA GLN A 177 -26.65 1.27 6.81
C GLN A 177 -27.37 2.37 6.00
N ASP A 178 -27.25 3.62 6.42
CA ASP A 178 -27.81 4.81 5.77
C ASP A 178 -26.89 5.42 4.69
N GLY A 179 -25.70 4.85 4.47
CA GLY A 179 -24.68 5.37 3.57
C GLY A 179 -23.96 6.62 4.06
N ARG A 180 -24.27 7.17 5.24
CA ARG A 180 -23.66 8.41 5.75
C ARG A 180 -22.38 8.17 6.52
N GLY A 181 -21.47 7.35 5.95
CA GLY A 181 -20.17 7.07 6.54
C GLY A 181 -19.72 5.63 6.30
N LYS A 182 -18.55 5.32 6.84
CA LYS A 182 -18.05 3.94 6.88
C LYS A 182 -18.68 3.19 8.04
N ALA A 183 -18.78 1.87 7.94
CA ALA A 183 -19.27 1.02 9.02
C ALA A 183 -18.40 1.20 10.29
N ALA A 184 -19.03 1.16 11.45
CA ALA A 184 -18.38 1.29 12.77
C ALA A 184 -17.66 0.00 13.17
N VAL A 185 -16.64 -0.39 12.40
CA VAL A 185 -15.77 -1.55 12.64
C VAL A 185 -14.30 -1.13 12.60
N ALA A 186 -13.42 -1.92 13.21
CA ALA A 186 -12.01 -1.60 13.32
C ALA A 186 -11.31 -1.38 11.96
N LYS A 187 -11.72 -2.10 10.92
CA LYS A 187 -11.16 -2.00 9.56
C LYS A 187 -12.28 -1.98 8.53
N PRO A 188 -12.91 -0.82 8.28
CA PRO A 188 -14.00 -0.71 7.33
C PRO A 188 -13.55 -0.72 5.87
N LYS A 189 -12.24 -0.62 5.58
CA LYS A 189 -11.66 -0.66 4.23
C LYS A 189 -10.63 -1.79 4.15
N LEU A 190 -10.85 -2.73 3.24
CA LEU A 190 -9.97 -3.88 3.01
C LEU A 190 -9.91 -4.25 1.53
N SER A 191 -8.71 -4.53 1.07
CA SER A 191 -8.49 -5.10 -0.26
C SER A 191 -8.58 -6.64 -0.25
N LEU A 192 -8.90 -7.23 -1.41
CA LEU A 192 -8.96 -8.68 -1.63
C LEU A 192 -8.43 -8.99 -3.02
N GLY A 193 -7.73 -10.12 -3.17
CA GLY A 193 -7.10 -10.51 -4.42
C GLY A 193 -5.74 -9.86 -4.64
N ARG A 194 -5.26 -9.85 -5.86
CA ARG A 194 -3.98 -9.26 -6.26
C ARG A 194 -4.16 -7.77 -6.57
N VAL A 195 -3.72 -6.92 -5.63
CA VAL A 195 -3.80 -5.46 -5.73
C VAL A 195 -2.47 -4.85 -6.21
N LYS A 196 -1.35 -5.40 -5.75
CA LYS A 196 -0.01 -4.90 -6.12
C LYS A 196 0.20 -4.96 -7.64
N GLY A 197 0.55 -3.84 -8.23
CA GLY A 197 0.74 -3.67 -9.67
C GLY A 197 -0.53 -3.27 -10.42
N GLY A 198 -1.69 -3.36 -9.80
CA GLY A 198 -2.97 -2.92 -10.38
C GLY A 198 -3.38 -1.52 -9.96
N ALA A 199 -4.53 -1.09 -10.47
CA ALA A 199 -5.18 0.18 -10.15
C ALA A 199 -6.71 0.09 -10.22
N ILE A 200 -7.42 0.88 -9.41
CA ILE A 200 -8.82 1.19 -9.64
C ILE A 200 -8.85 2.31 -10.68
N ARG A 201 -9.48 2.08 -11.83
CA ARG A 201 -9.49 3.02 -12.95
C ARG A 201 -10.77 3.84 -12.95
N LEU A 202 -10.65 5.14 -12.64
CA LEU A 202 -11.79 6.07 -12.65
C LEU A 202 -11.92 6.82 -13.98
N GLY A 203 -11.31 6.30 -15.03
CA GLY A 203 -11.30 6.78 -16.39
C GLY A 203 -10.17 6.13 -17.17
N ASP A 204 -10.34 6.04 -18.47
CA ASP A 204 -9.28 5.54 -19.37
C ASP A 204 -8.26 6.64 -19.63
N PRO A 205 -6.97 6.30 -19.84
CA PRO A 205 -5.95 7.26 -20.25
C PRO A 205 -6.40 8.04 -21.49
N ASP A 206 -6.24 9.34 -21.46
CA ASP A 206 -6.46 10.17 -22.65
C ASP A 206 -5.35 9.96 -23.69
N GLY A 207 -5.56 10.51 -24.91
CA GLY A 207 -4.56 10.40 -25.99
C GLY A 207 -3.24 11.11 -25.70
N ALA A 208 -3.12 11.86 -24.59
CA ALA A 208 -1.88 12.50 -24.13
C ALA A 208 -1.03 11.59 -23.23
N GLY A 209 -1.55 10.41 -22.84
CA GLY A 209 -0.85 9.47 -21.98
C GLY A 209 -0.58 9.99 -20.57
N ALA A 210 -1.35 10.98 -20.11
CA ALA A 210 -1.26 11.53 -18.76
C ALA A 210 -2.24 10.79 -17.82
N VAL A 211 -1.79 10.43 -16.62
CA VAL A 211 -2.63 9.78 -15.60
C VAL A 211 -2.41 10.45 -14.26
N THR A 212 -3.50 10.84 -13.58
CA THR A 212 -3.44 11.25 -12.17
C THR A 212 -3.54 10.01 -11.30
N VAL A 213 -2.72 9.90 -10.26
CA VAL A 213 -2.73 8.74 -9.34
C VAL A 213 -2.84 9.20 -7.89
N CYS A 214 -3.49 8.38 -7.04
CA CYS A 214 -3.59 8.63 -5.60
C CYS A 214 -3.74 7.33 -4.81
N GLU A 215 -3.83 7.42 -3.47
CA GLU A 215 -3.89 6.27 -2.60
C GLU A 215 -5.30 5.64 -2.54
N GLY A 216 -6.32 6.43 -2.28
CA GLY A 216 -7.66 5.97 -1.92
C GLY A 216 -8.76 6.35 -2.89
N PRO A 217 -9.87 5.57 -2.98
CA PRO A 217 -10.95 5.85 -3.93
C PRO A 217 -11.66 7.18 -3.67
N GLU A 218 -11.78 7.59 -2.42
CA GLU A 218 -12.41 8.86 -2.05
C GLU A 218 -11.62 10.04 -2.63
N ASP A 219 -10.29 10.04 -2.47
CA ASP A 219 -9.41 11.05 -3.05
C ASP A 219 -9.36 10.98 -4.57
N GLY A 220 -9.36 9.76 -5.12
CA GLY A 220 -9.40 9.55 -6.56
C GLY A 220 -10.65 10.13 -7.20
N LEU A 221 -11.81 9.90 -6.61
CA LEU A 221 -13.07 10.48 -7.09
C LEU A 221 -13.12 12.00 -6.89
N SER A 222 -12.51 12.52 -5.81
CA SER A 222 -12.36 13.97 -5.59
C SER A 222 -11.47 14.62 -6.64
N LEU A 223 -10.32 14.01 -6.93
CA LEU A 223 -9.41 14.47 -7.98
C LEU A 223 -10.07 14.41 -9.36
N LEU A 224 -10.85 13.35 -9.65
CA LEU A 224 -11.64 13.27 -10.88
C LEU A 224 -12.62 14.42 -11.01
N ALA A 225 -13.31 14.78 -9.91
CA ALA A 225 -14.25 15.89 -9.90
C ALA A 225 -13.57 17.26 -10.02
N MET A 226 -12.39 17.43 -9.42
CA MET A 226 -11.66 18.71 -9.39
C MET A 226 -10.83 18.97 -10.66
N LEU A 227 -10.18 17.95 -11.20
CA LEU A 227 -9.22 18.09 -12.29
C LEU A 227 -9.74 17.57 -13.64
N GLY A 228 -10.73 16.66 -13.60
CA GLY A 228 -11.10 15.88 -14.78
C GLY A 228 -9.99 14.88 -15.18
N GLY A 229 -10.14 14.27 -16.36
CA GLY A 229 -9.18 13.33 -16.92
C GLY A 229 -9.12 11.97 -16.22
N PRO A 230 -8.20 11.10 -16.61
CA PRO A 230 -8.08 9.77 -16.02
C PRO A 230 -7.44 9.83 -14.64
N VAL A 231 -8.10 9.24 -13.65
CA VAL A 231 -7.59 9.08 -12.29
C VAL A 231 -7.51 7.60 -11.95
N TRP A 232 -6.33 7.13 -11.53
CA TRP A 232 -6.09 5.75 -11.14
C TRP A 232 -5.71 5.67 -9.66
N VAL A 233 -6.31 4.75 -8.92
CA VAL A 233 -6.15 4.64 -7.47
C VAL A 233 -5.37 3.38 -7.12
N ALA A 234 -4.35 3.51 -6.29
CA ALA A 234 -3.49 2.41 -5.88
C ALA A 234 -4.15 1.41 -4.90
N ALA A 235 -5.27 1.80 -4.27
CA ALA A 235 -5.95 1.04 -3.21
C ALA A 235 -5.10 0.82 -1.95
N GLY A 236 -4.15 1.72 -1.68
CA GLY A 236 -3.32 1.80 -0.47
C GLY A 236 -1.92 2.37 -0.73
N ALA A 237 -1.37 3.12 0.24
CA ALA A 237 -0.08 3.80 0.15
C ALA A 237 1.07 2.87 -0.28
N SER A 238 1.13 1.65 0.28
CA SER A 238 2.16 0.67 -0.04
C SER A 238 2.09 0.09 -1.46
N PHE A 239 0.96 0.25 -2.15
CA PHE A 239 0.79 -0.21 -3.52
C PHE A 239 1.12 0.88 -4.55
N LEU A 240 1.08 2.15 -4.16
CA LEU A 240 1.29 3.29 -5.06
C LEU A 240 2.60 3.20 -5.87
N PRO A 241 3.77 2.92 -5.29
CA PRO A 241 5.02 2.80 -6.06
C PRO A 241 5.05 1.61 -7.03
N HIS A 242 4.13 0.67 -6.88
CA HIS A 242 4.09 -0.56 -7.66
C HIS A 242 3.07 -0.54 -8.81
N MET A 243 2.29 0.53 -8.95
CA MET A 243 1.31 0.65 -10.04
C MET A 243 1.98 0.44 -11.40
N GLN A 244 1.32 -0.30 -12.28
CA GLN A 244 1.75 -0.50 -13.66
C GLN A 244 0.90 0.39 -14.56
N PHE A 245 1.54 0.89 -15.62
CA PHE A 245 0.90 1.75 -16.61
C PHE A 245 1.08 1.12 -18.00
N PRO A 246 0.16 1.36 -18.93
CA PRO A 246 0.36 0.95 -20.33
C PRO A 246 1.56 1.69 -20.94
N ALA A 247 2.09 1.17 -22.04
CA ALA A 247 3.30 1.70 -22.67
C ALA A 247 3.14 3.15 -23.17
N GLU A 248 1.92 3.56 -23.45
CA GLU A 248 1.53 4.88 -23.93
C GLU A 248 1.56 5.95 -22.83
N ALA A 249 1.59 5.54 -21.56
CA ALA A 249 1.66 6.48 -20.46
C ALA A 249 3.01 7.18 -20.44
N GLY A 250 3.00 8.50 -20.65
CA GLY A 250 4.20 9.35 -20.67
C GLY A 250 4.39 10.17 -19.40
N SER A 251 3.31 10.45 -18.67
CA SER A 251 3.36 11.30 -17.49
C SER A 251 2.38 10.88 -16.39
N VAL A 252 2.79 11.10 -15.14
CA VAL A 252 1.99 10.79 -13.95
C VAL A 252 1.94 11.98 -13.02
N LEU A 253 0.73 12.37 -12.62
CA LEU A 253 0.47 13.36 -11.58
C LEU A 253 0.10 12.61 -10.29
N ILE A 254 0.90 12.71 -9.25
CA ILE A 254 0.65 12.03 -7.97
C ILE A 254 -0.09 12.98 -7.01
N GLY A 255 -1.32 12.66 -6.67
CA GLY A 255 -2.06 13.27 -5.57
C GLY A 255 -1.66 12.65 -4.25
N ALA A 256 -0.99 13.43 -3.39
CA ALA A 256 -0.46 12.99 -2.10
C ALA A 256 -1.22 13.63 -0.95
N ASP A 257 -1.57 12.86 0.08
CA ASP A 257 -2.16 13.38 1.31
C ASP A 257 -1.19 14.31 2.05
N ASN A 258 -1.73 15.27 2.80
CA ASN A 258 -0.95 16.22 3.60
C ASN A 258 -0.51 15.63 4.96
N ASP A 259 -0.14 14.35 4.99
CA ASP A 259 0.45 13.73 6.18
C ASP A 259 1.82 13.10 5.87
N PRO A 260 2.63 12.78 6.90
CA PRO A 260 3.96 12.21 6.68
C PRO A 260 3.96 10.88 5.90
N ALA A 261 2.94 10.05 6.09
CA ALA A 261 2.83 8.77 5.40
C ALA A 261 2.51 8.95 3.92
N GLY A 262 1.55 9.84 3.59
CA GLY A 262 1.22 10.23 2.21
C GLY A 262 2.41 10.87 1.50
N ALA A 263 3.16 11.74 2.21
CA ALA A 263 4.39 12.34 1.69
C ALA A 263 5.44 11.29 1.31
N GLN A 264 5.68 10.32 2.20
CA GLN A 264 6.65 9.24 1.97
C GLN A 264 6.21 8.32 0.83
N ALA A 265 4.94 7.95 0.79
CA ALA A 265 4.40 7.10 -0.28
C ALA A 265 4.50 7.78 -1.66
N ALA A 266 4.15 9.07 -1.75
CA ALA A 266 4.25 9.84 -2.98
C ALA A 266 5.70 9.99 -3.46
N GLN A 267 6.65 10.23 -2.55
CA GLN A 267 8.06 10.32 -2.90
C GLN A 267 8.61 8.98 -3.40
N ALA A 268 8.26 7.88 -2.73
CA ALA A 268 8.65 6.53 -3.17
C ALA A 268 8.05 6.19 -4.55
N ALA A 269 6.79 6.57 -4.79
CA ALA A 269 6.14 6.39 -6.07
C ALA A 269 6.80 7.25 -7.17
N ALA A 270 7.12 8.51 -6.88
CA ALA A 270 7.78 9.39 -7.83
C ALA A 270 9.13 8.83 -8.28
N HIS A 271 9.95 8.34 -7.36
CA HIS A 271 11.21 7.68 -7.70
C HIS A 271 10.99 6.41 -8.55
N ALA A 272 10.02 5.57 -8.17
CA ALA A 272 9.73 4.33 -8.89
C ALA A 272 9.20 4.59 -10.32
N PHE A 273 8.41 5.63 -10.52
CA PHE A 273 7.85 6.00 -11.82
C PHE A 273 8.89 6.68 -12.70
N ALA A 274 9.70 7.61 -12.16
CA ALA A 274 10.80 8.26 -12.87
C ALA A 274 11.86 7.24 -13.34
N ALA A 275 12.19 6.25 -12.52
CA ALA A 275 13.09 5.15 -12.89
C ALA A 275 12.58 4.30 -14.06
N ARG A 276 11.27 4.36 -14.36
CA ARG A 276 10.64 3.71 -15.54
C ARG A 276 10.46 4.66 -16.73
N GLY A 277 11.04 5.87 -16.68
CA GLY A 277 11.02 6.84 -17.76
C GLY A 277 9.77 7.73 -17.80
N LEU A 278 8.90 7.69 -16.78
CA LEU A 278 7.72 8.55 -16.75
C LEU A 278 8.08 9.96 -16.25
N SER A 279 7.45 10.97 -16.82
CA SER A 279 7.47 12.33 -16.27
C SER A 279 6.55 12.40 -15.05
N VAL A 280 7.06 12.85 -13.90
CA VAL A 280 6.32 12.79 -12.64
C VAL A 280 6.22 14.15 -11.98
N ARG A 281 5.01 14.49 -11.51
CA ARG A 281 4.74 15.65 -10.66
C ARG A 281 3.95 15.19 -9.43
N ILE A 282 4.16 15.85 -8.29
CA ILE A 282 3.38 15.63 -7.07
C ILE A 282 2.56 16.88 -6.79
N ILE A 283 1.28 16.70 -6.52
CA ILE A 283 0.36 17.74 -6.02
C ILE A 283 -0.14 17.35 -4.65
N ARG A 284 -0.59 18.34 -3.90
CA ARG A 284 -1.14 18.19 -2.55
C ARG A 284 -2.40 19.02 -2.42
N PRO A 285 -3.29 18.65 -1.49
CA PRO A 285 -4.39 19.51 -1.09
C PRO A 285 -3.87 20.87 -0.61
N LEU A 286 -4.70 21.89 -0.71
CA LEU A 286 -4.40 23.22 -0.18
C LEU A 286 -4.09 23.16 1.32
N ALA A 287 -3.33 24.14 1.80
CA ALA A 287 -2.99 24.22 3.21
C ALA A 287 -4.24 24.26 4.09
N GLY A 288 -4.28 23.43 5.12
CA GLY A 288 -5.42 23.28 6.03
C GLY A 288 -6.30 22.07 5.75
N PHE A 289 -6.21 21.45 4.57
CA PHE A 289 -6.91 20.21 4.26
C PHE A 289 -5.97 19.01 4.38
N LYS A 290 -6.50 17.90 4.89
CA LYS A 290 -5.73 16.67 5.09
C LYS A 290 -5.52 15.91 3.78
N ASP A 291 -6.58 15.77 3.00
CA ASP A 291 -6.64 15.00 1.75
C ASP A 291 -7.51 15.73 0.71
N PHE A 292 -7.54 15.25 -0.53
CA PHE A 292 -8.31 15.89 -1.60
C PHE A 292 -9.83 15.79 -1.40
N ASN A 293 -10.28 14.78 -0.68
CA ASN A 293 -11.70 14.72 -0.35
C ASN A 293 -12.09 15.75 0.71
N ASP A 294 -11.20 16.02 1.66
CA ASP A 294 -11.40 17.09 2.64
C ASP A 294 -11.41 18.48 1.97
N GLU A 295 -10.50 18.71 1.00
CA GLU A 295 -10.48 19.94 0.20
C GLU A 295 -11.76 20.09 -0.64
N LEU A 296 -12.21 19.07 -1.34
CA LEU A 296 -13.44 19.09 -2.12
C LEU A 296 -14.66 19.47 -1.24
N ARG A 297 -14.75 18.90 -0.05
CA ARG A 297 -15.82 19.18 0.91
C ARG A 297 -15.72 20.57 1.50
N GLY A 298 -14.53 21.07 1.77
CA GLY A 298 -14.27 22.43 2.25
C GLY A 298 -14.64 23.48 1.20
N ALA A 299 -14.31 23.25 -0.07
CA ALA A 299 -14.71 24.13 -1.17
C ALA A 299 -16.25 24.21 -1.33
N LEU A 300 -16.97 23.09 -1.12
CA LEU A 300 -18.44 23.06 -1.14
C LEU A 300 -19.07 23.84 0.01
N HIS A 301 -18.45 23.88 1.18
CA HIS A 301 -18.93 24.66 2.33
C HIS A 301 -18.73 26.17 2.17
N HIS A 302 -17.78 26.61 1.34
CA HIS A 302 -17.54 28.04 1.06
C HIS A 302 -18.38 28.59 -0.11
N ALA A 303 -18.99 27.72 -0.90
CA ALA A 303 -19.82 28.09 -2.04
C ALA A 303 -21.33 28.18 -1.74
N ALA A 304 -21.76 27.87 -0.52
CA ALA A 304 -23.14 27.96 -0.02
C ALA A 304 -23.34 29.21 0.85
#